data_fabc64f3963e209924c090eef1a3386d
#
_entry.id   fabc64f3963e209924c090eef1a3386d
#
_cell.length_a   1.000
_cell.length_b   1.000
_cell.length_c   1.000
_cell.angle_alpha   90.00
_cell.angle_beta   90.00
_cell.angle_gamma   90.00
#
_symmetry.space_group_name_H-M   'P 1'
#
loop_
_entity.id
_entity.type
_entity.pdbx_description
1 polymer ?
#
loop_
_entity_poly.entity_id
_entity_poly.type
_entity_poly.pdbx_seq_one_letter_code
_entity_poly.pdbx_strand_id
1 'polypeptide(L)'
;KNVKFFKASLDDDVLLENTQDFGYSLGVLHHVPDTQEAIRSCVKYLKSGSPLLLYLYYDFDNRSWLYRSIWKLTDLLRRIIILLPASLKDFVTNVIAIFIYFPLARISKLLDAIGINTHFIPLSYYKDTSFYTMRTDARDRFGTPLERRFSRKIITKMMSESGLTKIKFSDNAPYWCVIGFKE
;
A
#
# COMPACT_ATOMS: atom_id res chain seq x y z
N LYS A 1 -22.47 10.21 -18.05
CA LYS A 1 -21.19 10.10 -17.31
C LYS A 1 -21.45 10.56 -15.88
N ASN A 2 -21.28 9.68 -14.90
CA ASN A 2 -21.64 9.90 -13.48
C ASN A 2 -20.41 10.10 -12.59
N VAL A 3 -19.23 10.34 -13.18
CA VAL A 3 -17.98 10.56 -12.44
C VAL A 3 -17.49 11.97 -12.66
N LYS A 4 -17.12 12.64 -11.59
CA LYS A 4 -16.43 13.94 -11.59
C LYS A 4 -15.06 13.77 -10.96
N PHE A 5 -14.03 14.37 -11.57
CA PHE A 5 -12.68 14.38 -11.05
C PHE A 5 -12.31 15.78 -10.59
N PHE A 6 -11.73 15.86 -9.40
CA PHE A 6 -11.21 17.11 -8.85
C PHE A 6 -9.71 16.97 -8.63
N LYS A 7 -8.95 17.99 -9.00
CA LYS A 7 -7.54 18.12 -8.60
C LYS A 7 -7.50 18.88 -7.29
N ALA A 8 -7.26 18.17 -6.19
CA ALA A 8 -7.30 18.74 -4.85
C ALA A 8 -6.32 18.03 -3.91
N SER A 9 -5.87 18.73 -2.87
CA SER A 9 -5.21 18.12 -1.71
C SER A 9 -6.26 17.53 -0.77
N LEU A 10 -5.82 16.68 0.17
CA LEU A 10 -6.69 16.15 1.24
C LEU A 10 -7.20 17.24 2.19
N ASP A 11 -6.48 18.36 2.25
CA ASP A 11 -6.81 19.50 3.11
C ASP A 11 -7.72 20.54 2.41
N ASP A 12 -7.99 20.35 1.10
CA ASP A 12 -8.87 21.24 0.35
C ASP A 12 -10.33 20.89 0.58
N ASP A 13 -11.16 21.88 0.88
CA ASP A 13 -12.61 21.72 1.09
C ASP A 13 -13.37 21.64 -0.25
N VAL A 14 -13.11 20.56 -1.02
CA VAL A 14 -13.71 20.36 -2.35
C VAL A 14 -15.13 19.80 -2.30
N LEU A 15 -15.46 19.12 -1.21
CA LEU A 15 -16.76 18.47 -0.98
C LEU A 15 -17.41 19.07 0.28
N LEU A 16 -18.73 19.00 0.32
CA LEU A 16 -19.45 19.32 1.55
C LEU A 16 -19.28 18.19 2.58
N GLU A 17 -19.11 18.57 3.84
CA GLU A 17 -19.03 17.62 4.94
C GLU A 17 -20.31 16.80 5.07
N ASN A 18 -20.19 15.56 5.53
CA ASN A 18 -21.33 14.66 5.78
C ASN A 18 -22.23 14.42 4.56
N THR A 19 -21.67 14.39 3.35
CA THR A 19 -22.47 14.21 2.12
C THR A 19 -22.19 12.91 1.38
N GLN A 20 -21.06 12.24 1.67
CA GLN A 20 -20.66 11.05 0.91
C GLN A 20 -21.18 9.77 1.57
N ASP A 21 -21.75 8.88 0.77
CA ASP A 21 -22.27 7.58 1.19
C ASP A 21 -21.21 6.49 1.30
N PHE A 22 -20.04 6.70 0.69
CA PHE A 22 -18.90 5.77 0.68
C PHE A 22 -17.61 6.51 0.38
N GLY A 23 -16.53 6.13 1.05
CA GLY A 23 -15.17 6.59 0.77
C GLY A 23 -14.20 5.43 0.61
N TYR A 24 -13.17 5.62 -0.22
CA TYR A 24 -12.07 4.68 -0.29
C TYR A 24 -10.73 5.36 -0.59
N SER A 25 -9.67 4.79 -0.04
CA SER A 25 -8.29 5.15 -0.38
C SER A 25 -7.43 3.89 -0.43
N LEU A 26 -6.94 3.58 -1.62
CA LEU A 26 -6.23 2.33 -1.87
C LEU A 26 -4.77 2.62 -2.26
N GLY A 27 -3.84 2.34 -1.33
CA GLY A 27 -2.41 2.49 -1.59
C GLY A 27 -1.91 3.94 -1.66
N VAL A 28 -2.54 4.88 -0.94
CA VAL A 28 -2.21 6.32 -1.02
C VAL A 28 -1.80 6.90 0.32
N LEU A 29 -2.61 6.73 1.37
CA LEU A 29 -2.44 7.47 2.63
C LEU A 29 -1.20 7.10 3.43
N HIS A 30 -0.50 6.03 3.09
CA HIS A 30 0.79 5.70 3.67
C HIS A 30 1.98 6.46 3.05
N HIS A 31 1.72 7.26 2.03
CA HIS A 31 2.69 8.15 1.39
C HIS A 31 2.54 9.62 1.81
N VAL A 32 1.59 9.94 2.70
CA VAL A 32 1.43 11.31 3.21
C VAL A 32 2.19 11.50 4.53
N PRO A 33 2.60 12.73 4.87
CA PRO A 33 3.34 13.02 6.10
C PRO A 33 2.59 12.66 7.37
N ASP A 34 1.28 12.89 7.42
CA ASP A 34 0.42 12.51 8.53
C ASP A 34 -0.76 11.64 8.06
N THR A 35 -0.59 10.33 8.19
CA THR A 35 -1.62 9.35 7.80
C THR A 35 -2.86 9.44 8.71
N GLN A 36 -2.69 9.78 9.98
CA GLN A 36 -3.80 9.92 10.93
C GLN A 36 -4.70 11.09 10.51
N GLU A 37 -4.12 12.24 10.22
CA GLU A 37 -4.88 13.43 9.78
C GLU A 37 -5.52 13.20 8.41
N ALA A 38 -4.81 12.53 7.50
CA ALA A 38 -5.36 12.15 6.21
C ALA A 38 -6.61 11.25 6.32
N ILE A 39 -6.64 10.32 7.29
CA ILE A 39 -7.84 9.50 7.57
C ILE A 39 -8.96 10.39 8.10
N ARG A 40 -8.69 11.31 9.02
CA ARG A 40 -9.68 12.26 9.54
C ARG A 40 -10.30 13.11 8.44
N SER A 41 -9.46 13.64 7.53
CA SER A 41 -9.90 14.41 6.37
C SER A 41 -10.84 13.59 5.46
N CYS A 42 -10.57 12.29 5.25
CA CYS A 42 -11.49 11.42 4.51
C CYS A 42 -12.83 11.21 5.26
N VAL A 43 -12.78 10.97 6.57
CA VAL A 43 -13.96 10.71 7.40
C VAL A 43 -14.87 11.94 7.48
N LYS A 44 -14.31 13.14 7.46
CA LYS A 44 -15.05 14.42 7.49
C LYS A 44 -16.18 14.46 6.47
N TYR A 45 -15.94 13.98 5.26
CA TYR A 45 -16.90 14.02 4.15
C TYR A 45 -17.97 12.92 4.19
N LEU A 46 -17.77 11.85 4.93
CA LEU A 46 -18.72 10.74 5.01
C LEU A 46 -19.96 11.13 5.84
N LYS A 47 -21.10 10.60 5.47
CA LYS A 47 -22.31 10.62 6.32
C LYS A 47 -22.12 9.70 7.52
N SER A 48 -22.84 9.96 8.62
CA SER A 48 -22.92 9.00 9.74
C SER A 48 -23.42 7.64 9.23
N GLY A 49 -22.78 6.56 9.69
CA GLY A 49 -23.03 5.19 9.24
C GLY A 49 -22.37 4.81 7.92
N SER A 50 -21.76 5.73 7.17
CA SER A 50 -21.12 5.44 5.89
C SER A 50 -19.73 4.81 6.06
N PRO A 51 -19.35 3.86 5.18
CA PRO A 51 -18.08 3.15 5.26
C PRO A 51 -16.90 3.91 4.62
N LEU A 52 -15.72 3.74 5.21
CA LEU A 52 -14.42 4.06 4.64
C LEU A 52 -13.62 2.77 4.42
N LEU A 53 -13.24 2.50 3.17
CA LEU A 53 -12.35 1.40 2.81
C LEU A 53 -10.92 1.93 2.62
N LEU A 54 -9.97 1.35 3.35
CA LEU A 54 -8.56 1.70 3.27
C LEU A 54 -7.72 0.49 2.85
N TYR A 55 -6.70 0.76 2.02
CA TYR A 55 -5.55 -0.13 1.87
C TYR A 55 -4.29 0.64 2.24
N LEU A 56 -3.63 0.20 3.32
CA LEU A 56 -2.38 0.76 3.83
C LEU A 56 -1.30 -0.31 3.83
N TYR A 57 -0.06 0.07 3.54
CA TYR A 57 1.05 -0.88 3.58
C TYR A 57 1.28 -1.39 4.99
N TYR A 58 1.34 -2.72 5.14
CA TYR A 58 1.55 -3.38 6.41
C TYR A 58 3.03 -3.52 6.76
N ASP A 59 3.34 -3.58 8.06
CA ASP A 59 4.70 -3.69 8.60
C ASP A 59 5.20 -5.14 8.75
N PHE A 60 4.52 -6.09 8.08
CA PHE A 60 4.82 -7.53 8.12
C PHE A 60 4.64 -8.17 9.51
N ASP A 61 3.73 -7.63 10.33
CA ASP A 61 3.43 -8.13 11.66
C ASP A 61 2.91 -9.59 11.67
N ASN A 62 2.40 -10.08 10.54
CA ASN A 62 1.99 -11.47 10.31
C ASN A 62 3.07 -12.34 9.62
N ARG A 63 4.33 -11.85 9.47
CA ARG A 63 5.41 -12.57 8.79
C ARG A 63 6.52 -12.98 9.75
N SER A 64 7.29 -14.02 9.35
CA SER A 64 8.45 -14.51 10.11
C SER A 64 9.52 -13.42 10.31
N TRP A 65 10.36 -13.60 11.35
CA TRP A 65 11.46 -12.68 11.63
C TRP A 65 12.46 -12.57 10.46
N LEU A 66 12.71 -13.68 9.76
CA LEU A 66 13.61 -13.72 8.59
C LEU A 66 13.08 -12.82 7.46
N TYR A 67 11.79 -12.92 7.14
CA TYR A 67 11.14 -12.08 6.14
C TYR A 67 11.26 -10.58 6.50
N ARG A 68 11.02 -10.26 7.77
CA ARG A 68 11.14 -8.88 8.30
C ARG A 68 12.57 -8.37 8.22
N SER A 69 13.58 -9.23 8.41
CA SER A 69 15.00 -8.85 8.30
C SER A 69 15.39 -8.57 6.84
N ILE A 70 14.98 -9.41 5.89
CA ILE A 70 15.17 -9.16 4.46
C ILE A 70 14.52 -7.84 4.07
N TRP A 71 13.30 -7.60 4.54
CA TRP A 71 12.63 -6.33 4.25
C TRP A 71 13.40 -5.12 4.81
N LYS A 72 13.93 -5.18 6.03
CA LYS A 72 14.75 -4.10 6.61
C LYS A 72 16.00 -3.81 5.79
N LEU A 73 16.66 -4.85 5.27
CA LEU A 73 17.80 -4.68 4.37
C LEU A 73 17.40 -3.98 3.06
N THR A 74 16.30 -4.38 2.46
CA THR A 74 15.79 -3.71 1.25
C THR A 74 15.33 -2.27 1.52
N ASP A 75 14.83 -1.96 2.73
CA ASP A 75 14.50 -0.60 3.12
C ASP A 75 15.73 0.29 3.26
N LEU A 76 16.86 -0.27 3.75
CA LEU A 76 18.13 0.45 3.77
C LEU A 76 18.59 0.81 2.34
N LEU A 77 18.52 -0.14 1.40
CA LEU A 77 18.81 0.13 -0.01
C LEU A 77 17.86 1.19 -0.59
N ARG A 78 16.58 1.13 -0.29
CA ARG A 78 15.60 2.14 -0.68
C ARG A 78 16.02 3.54 -0.25
N ARG A 79 16.45 3.70 1.01
CA ARG A 79 16.89 5.00 1.56
C ARG A 79 18.09 5.60 0.82
N ILE A 80 18.94 4.78 0.23
CA ILE A 80 20.03 5.22 -0.64
C ILE A 80 19.50 5.60 -2.02
N ILE A 81 18.65 4.77 -2.60
CA ILE A 81 18.11 4.97 -3.96
C ILE A 81 17.27 6.25 -4.05
N ILE A 82 16.49 6.58 -3.04
CA ILE A 82 15.66 7.80 -3.06
C ILE A 82 16.48 9.10 -3.13
N LEU A 83 17.75 9.07 -2.74
CA LEU A 83 18.67 10.23 -2.81
C LEU A 83 19.21 10.46 -4.23
N LEU A 84 19.07 9.48 -5.13
CA LEU A 84 19.58 9.58 -6.50
C LEU A 84 18.74 10.56 -7.34
N PRO A 85 19.35 11.21 -8.35
CA PRO A 85 18.62 11.96 -9.38
C PRO A 85 17.57 11.07 -10.08
N ALA A 86 16.50 11.67 -10.60
CA ALA A 86 15.35 10.95 -11.15
C ALA A 86 15.75 9.91 -12.22
N SER A 87 16.62 10.29 -13.16
CA SER A 87 17.09 9.40 -14.24
C SER A 87 17.88 8.20 -13.73
N LEU A 88 18.76 8.41 -12.73
CA LEU A 88 19.54 7.32 -12.14
C LEU A 88 18.67 6.42 -11.26
N LYS A 89 17.71 7.00 -10.56
CA LYS A 89 16.69 6.27 -9.81
C LYS A 89 15.88 5.34 -10.72
N ASP A 90 15.43 5.86 -11.87
CA ASP A 90 14.71 5.06 -12.87
C ASP A 90 15.56 3.93 -13.43
N PHE A 91 16.82 4.20 -13.71
CA PHE A 91 17.75 3.17 -14.17
C PHE A 91 17.94 2.07 -13.12
N VAL A 92 18.24 2.43 -11.86
CA VAL A 92 18.46 1.47 -10.77
C VAL A 92 17.20 0.65 -10.49
N THR A 93 16.03 1.25 -10.43
CA THR A 93 14.78 0.53 -10.19
C THR A 93 14.41 -0.40 -11.35
N ASN A 94 14.74 -0.03 -12.60
CA ASN A 94 14.61 -0.93 -13.76
C ASN A 94 15.56 -2.12 -13.67
N VAL A 95 16.82 -1.92 -13.25
CA VAL A 95 17.79 -3.01 -13.02
C VAL A 95 17.25 -3.96 -11.93
N ILE A 96 16.72 -3.43 -10.84
CA ILE A 96 16.07 -4.25 -9.78
C ILE A 96 14.89 -5.05 -10.36
N ALA A 97 14.04 -4.44 -11.18
CA ALA A 97 12.91 -5.13 -11.80
C ALA A 97 13.37 -6.28 -12.71
N ILE A 98 14.43 -6.08 -13.52
CA ILE A 98 14.95 -7.07 -14.45
C ILE A 98 15.65 -8.23 -13.73
N PHE A 99 16.52 -7.93 -12.76
CA PHE A 99 17.41 -8.94 -12.17
C PHE A 99 16.89 -9.54 -10.86
N ILE A 100 15.89 -8.95 -10.24
CA ILE A 100 15.31 -9.44 -8.97
C ILE A 100 13.83 -9.79 -9.14
N TYR A 101 12.98 -8.85 -9.55
CA TYR A 101 11.53 -9.11 -9.64
C TYR A 101 11.22 -10.16 -10.70
N PHE A 102 11.72 -9.97 -11.91
CA PHE A 102 11.38 -10.84 -13.03
C PHE A 102 11.84 -12.29 -12.81
N PRO A 103 13.11 -12.59 -12.44
CA PRO A 103 13.53 -13.96 -12.20
C PRO A 103 12.78 -14.64 -11.06
N LEU A 104 12.61 -13.98 -9.91
CA LEU A 104 11.90 -14.56 -8.77
C LEU A 104 10.43 -14.83 -9.09
N ALA A 105 9.78 -13.92 -9.81
CA ALA A 105 8.40 -14.11 -10.25
C ALA A 105 8.29 -15.32 -11.22
N ARG A 106 9.22 -15.46 -12.18
CA ARG A 106 9.21 -16.57 -13.15
C ARG A 106 9.58 -17.90 -12.52
N ILE A 107 10.54 -17.93 -11.60
CA ILE A 107 10.83 -19.12 -10.80
C ILE A 107 9.61 -19.53 -9.98
N SER A 108 8.95 -18.58 -9.32
CA SER A 108 7.71 -18.86 -8.58
C SER A 108 6.63 -19.44 -9.49
N LYS A 109 6.47 -18.92 -10.72
CA LYS A 109 5.51 -19.45 -11.69
C LYS A 109 5.83 -20.89 -12.09
N LEU A 110 7.08 -21.21 -12.37
CA LEU A 110 7.52 -22.56 -12.74
C LEU A 110 7.32 -23.56 -11.60
N LEU A 111 7.69 -23.17 -10.38
CA LEU A 111 7.49 -24.03 -9.20
C LEU A 111 6.01 -24.27 -8.88
N ASP A 112 5.18 -23.24 -9.03
CA ASP A 112 3.72 -23.35 -8.86
C ASP A 112 3.10 -24.31 -9.90
N ALA A 113 3.58 -24.28 -11.16
CA ALA A 113 3.10 -25.17 -12.22
C ALA A 113 3.39 -26.67 -11.94
N ILE A 114 4.37 -26.98 -11.12
CA ILE A 114 4.69 -28.36 -10.67
C ILE A 114 4.11 -28.67 -9.27
N GLY A 115 3.17 -27.84 -8.77
CA GLY A 115 2.45 -28.06 -7.52
C GLY A 115 3.19 -27.65 -6.24
N ILE A 116 4.32 -26.95 -6.35
CA ILE A 116 5.04 -26.44 -5.16
C ILE A 116 4.41 -25.13 -4.70
N ASN A 117 4.06 -25.07 -3.42
CA ASN A 117 3.55 -23.84 -2.82
C ASN A 117 4.65 -22.77 -2.79
N THR A 118 4.43 -21.66 -3.49
CA THR A 118 5.42 -20.59 -3.67
C THR A 118 5.19 -19.36 -2.77
N HIS A 119 4.23 -19.40 -1.84
CA HIS A 119 3.93 -18.26 -0.95
C HIS A 119 5.10 -17.82 -0.05
N PHE A 120 6.09 -18.69 0.17
CA PHE A 120 7.30 -18.37 0.93
C PHE A 120 8.35 -17.61 0.10
N ILE A 121 8.26 -17.66 -1.25
CA ILE A 121 9.22 -16.99 -2.14
C ILE A 121 8.87 -15.50 -2.19
N PRO A 122 9.84 -14.62 -1.92
CA PRO A 122 9.63 -13.18 -2.13
C PRO A 122 9.20 -12.89 -3.56
N LEU A 123 8.28 -11.93 -3.73
CA LEU A 123 7.77 -11.51 -5.03
C LEU A 123 6.95 -12.57 -5.80
N SER A 124 6.61 -13.71 -5.18
CA SER A 124 5.73 -14.74 -5.80
C SER A 124 4.37 -14.19 -6.23
N TYR A 125 3.90 -13.11 -5.61
CA TYR A 125 2.70 -12.38 -6.02
C TYR A 125 2.74 -11.96 -7.50
N TYR A 126 3.92 -11.66 -8.03
CA TYR A 126 4.12 -11.21 -9.41
C TYR A 126 4.21 -12.33 -10.45
N LYS A 127 4.07 -13.60 -10.06
CA LYS A 127 4.25 -14.75 -10.95
C LYS A 127 3.39 -14.68 -12.23
N ASP A 128 2.19 -14.11 -12.15
CA ASP A 128 1.24 -13.98 -13.25
C ASP A 128 1.07 -12.55 -13.76
N THR A 129 1.83 -11.60 -13.22
CA THR A 129 1.76 -10.20 -13.66
C THR A 129 2.68 -9.90 -14.84
N SER A 130 2.43 -8.77 -15.50
CA SER A 130 3.28 -8.28 -16.59
C SER A 130 4.61 -7.72 -16.06
N PHE A 131 5.63 -7.68 -16.91
CA PHE A 131 6.88 -7.00 -16.57
C PHE A 131 6.67 -5.50 -16.32
N TYR A 132 5.72 -4.88 -17.01
CA TYR A 132 5.35 -3.48 -16.78
C TYR A 132 4.90 -3.26 -15.32
N THR A 133 4.05 -4.12 -14.79
CA THR A 133 3.62 -4.07 -13.38
C THR A 133 4.81 -4.20 -12.43
N MET A 134 5.68 -5.21 -12.65
CA MET A 134 6.87 -5.42 -11.83
C MET A 134 7.79 -4.19 -11.80
N ARG A 135 8.00 -3.56 -12.97
CA ARG A 135 8.81 -2.36 -13.11
C ARG A 135 8.21 -1.16 -12.38
N THR A 136 6.90 -0.96 -12.53
CA THR A 136 6.17 0.13 -11.87
C THR A 136 6.23 -0.04 -10.35
N ASP A 137 5.99 -1.25 -9.86
CA ASP A 137 6.01 -1.54 -8.43
C ASP A 137 7.43 -1.48 -7.84
N ALA A 138 8.45 -1.90 -8.59
CA ALA A 138 9.85 -1.71 -8.18
C ALA A 138 10.19 -0.21 -8.06
N ARG A 139 9.70 0.63 -8.99
CA ARG A 139 9.88 2.07 -8.92
C ARG A 139 9.13 2.67 -7.74
N ASP A 140 7.91 2.28 -7.50
CA ASP A 140 7.13 2.72 -6.35
C ASP A 140 7.82 2.35 -5.04
N ARG A 141 8.23 1.09 -4.92
CA ARG A 141 8.90 0.55 -3.72
C ARG A 141 10.24 1.21 -3.40
N PHE A 142 11.08 1.47 -4.42
CA PHE A 142 12.45 1.97 -4.22
C PHE A 142 12.63 3.44 -4.57
N GLY A 143 11.70 4.03 -5.30
CA GLY A 143 11.79 5.41 -5.78
C GLY A 143 11.00 6.43 -4.98
N THR A 144 10.02 6.00 -4.18
CA THR A 144 9.13 6.89 -3.43
C THR A 144 9.81 7.36 -2.13
N PRO A 145 9.91 8.68 -1.91
CA PRO A 145 10.61 9.25 -0.76
C PRO A 145 9.99 8.86 0.59
N LEU A 146 8.67 8.90 0.67
CA LEU A 146 7.92 8.61 1.88
C LEU A 146 7.11 7.33 1.71
N GLU A 147 7.42 6.33 2.52
CA GLU A 147 6.64 5.11 2.64
C GLU A 147 6.55 4.74 4.13
N ARG A 148 5.35 4.73 4.65
CA ARG A 148 5.04 4.28 6.01
C ARG A 148 4.38 2.92 5.98
N ARG A 149 4.65 2.12 7.01
CA ARG A 149 4.03 0.82 7.19
C ARG A 149 3.41 0.73 8.57
N PHE A 150 2.29 0.05 8.65
CA PHE A 150 1.48 0.04 9.85
C PHE A 150 1.09 -1.39 10.21
N SER A 151 1.14 -1.69 11.53
CA SER A 151 0.56 -2.91 12.06
C SER A 151 -0.97 -2.81 12.12
N ARG A 152 -1.64 -3.94 12.15
CA ARG A 152 -3.09 -4.02 12.34
C ARG A 152 -3.55 -3.20 13.56
N LYS A 153 -2.78 -3.26 14.66
CA LYS A 153 -3.07 -2.51 15.90
C LYS A 153 -3.02 -1.00 15.68
N ILE A 154 -2.01 -0.49 14.96
CA ILE A 154 -1.86 0.94 14.69
C ILE A 154 -2.98 1.43 13.77
N ILE A 155 -3.31 0.67 12.72
CA ILE A 155 -4.42 1.02 11.81
C ILE A 155 -5.75 1.09 12.57
N THR A 156 -6.04 0.08 13.41
CA THR A 156 -7.25 0.09 14.23
C THR A 156 -7.31 1.34 15.11
N LYS A 157 -6.21 1.70 15.77
CA LYS A 157 -6.12 2.91 16.58
C LYS A 157 -6.40 4.17 15.76
N MET A 158 -5.70 4.34 14.62
CA MET A 158 -5.88 5.50 13.75
C MET A 158 -7.34 5.65 13.27
N MET A 159 -7.97 4.56 12.86
CA MET A 159 -9.35 4.58 12.40
C MET A 159 -10.33 4.92 13.53
N SER A 160 -10.17 4.32 14.72
CA SER A 160 -11.00 4.62 15.88
C SER A 160 -10.87 6.07 16.34
N GLU A 161 -9.63 6.59 16.40
CA GLU A 161 -9.38 8.00 16.75
C GLU A 161 -9.85 8.99 15.68
N SER A 162 -10.19 8.49 14.49
CA SER A 162 -10.80 9.27 13.40
C SER A 162 -12.33 9.18 13.37
N GLY A 163 -12.97 8.58 14.38
CA GLY A 163 -14.43 8.45 14.46
C GLY A 163 -14.99 7.30 13.62
N LEU A 164 -14.19 6.24 13.38
CA LEU A 164 -14.66 5.05 12.70
C LEU A 164 -14.86 3.89 13.68
N THR A 165 -15.97 3.20 13.54
CA THR A 165 -16.35 2.03 14.34
C THR A 165 -16.53 0.78 13.46
N LYS A 166 -16.85 -0.36 14.06
CA LYS A 166 -17.07 -1.66 13.36
C LYS A 166 -15.93 -2.00 12.40
N ILE A 167 -14.68 -1.73 12.81
CA ILE A 167 -13.48 -1.91 12.00
C ILE A 167 -13.26 -3.39 11.70
N LYS A 168 -13.20 -3.75 10.40
CA LYS A 168 -12.98 -5.12 9.94
C LYS A 168 -11.86 -5.17 8.93
N PHE A 169 -10.92 -6.09 9.11
CA PHE A 169 -9.80 -6.34 8.20
C PHE A 169 -10.11 -7.51 7.27
N SER A 170 -9.58 -7.45 6.05
CA SER A 170 -9.51 -8.62 5.17
C SER A 170 -8.52 -9.64 5.73
N ASP A 171 -8.88 -10.91 5.71
CA ASP A 171 -7.98 -12.01 6.09
C ASP A 171 -7.06 -12.44 4.95
N ASN A 172 -7.30 -11.95 3.74
CA ASN A 172 -6.53 -12.23 2.54
C ASN A 172 -5.66 -11.05 2.12
N ALA A 173 -4.59 -11.34 1.37
CA ALA A 173 -3.81 -10.31 0.70
C ALA A 173 -4.65 -9.53 -0.33
N PRO A 174 -4.34 -8.24 -0.57
CA PRO A 174 -3.24 -7.48 0.02
C PRO A 174 -3.53 -7.01 1.46
N TYR A 175 -2.50 -7.00 2.31
CA TYR A 175 -2.59 -6.53 3.69
C TYR A 175 -2.09 -5.07 3.78
N TRP A 176 -2.71 -4.18 4.57
CA TRP A 176 -3.98 -4.41 5.23
C TRP A 176 -5.08 -3.68 4.47
N CYS A 177 -6.04 -4.45 3.94
CA CYS A 177 -7.33 -3.89 3.54
C CYS A 177 -8.24 -3.88 4.75
N VAL A 178 -8.87 -2.76 5.03
CA VAL A 178 -9.69 -2.54 6.22
C VAL A 178 -10.87 -1.62 5.90
N ILE A 179 -12.02 -1.94 6.46
CA ILE A 179 -13.22 -1.10 6.39
C ILE A 179 -13.66 -0.70 7.80
N GLY A 180 -14.11 0.53 7.96
CA GLY A 180 -14.75 1.06 9.17
C GLY A 180 -15.90 1.95 8.81
N PHE A 181 -16.81 2.19 9.74
CA PHE A 181 -18.02 2.98 9.52
C PHE A 181 -17.99 4.24 10.41
N LYS A 182 -18.31 5.40 9.84
CA LYS A 182 -18.38 6.65 10.58
C LYS A 182 -19.46 6.55 11.66
N GLU A 183 -19.17 7.04 12.86
CA GLU A 183 -20.15 7.19 13.94
C GLU A 183 -21.28 8.13 13.59
#